data_831434ce4c94f1b2ca6ee5132cebd5f3
#
_entry.id   831434ce4c94f1b2ca6ee5132cebd5f3
#
_cell.length_a   1.000
_cell.length_b   1.000
_cell.length_c   1.000
_cell.angle_alpha   90.00
_cell.angle_beta   90.00
_cell.angle_gamma   90.00
#
_symmetry.space_group_name_H-M   'P 1'
#
loop_
_entity.id
_entity.type
_entity.pdbx_description
1 polymer ?
#
loop_
_entity_poly.entity_id
_entity_poly.type
_entity_poly.pdbx_seq_one_letter_code
_entity_poly.pdbx_strand_id
1 'polypeptide(L)'
;SVDAVILVDVLHHCDSPADMLKEALRVSRGLVLIKDHRLGYPGAGTLLAAMDWVGNRPHGVVLPYNYWHERQWRAVWQAMGLRPIHYRSRLGLYPFPLSLLFDTGLHFAAALERTPRSESRA
;
A
#
# COMPACT_ATOMS: atom_id res chain seq x y z
N SER A 1 -13.92 -17.53 -3.77
CA SER A 1 -13.32 -16.62 -2.79
C SER A 1 -12.11 -17.29 -2.14
N VAL A 2 -11.13 -16.47 -1.78
CA VAL A 2 -9.91 -16.89 -1.07
C VAL A 2 -9.92 -16.34 0.35
N ASP A 3 -9.16 -16.93 1.26
CA ASP A 3 -9.16 -16.49 2.66
C ASP A 3 -8.55 -15.11 2.84
N ALA A 4 -7.49 -14.83 2.08
CA ALA A 4 -6.82 -13.52 2.06
C ALA A 4 -6.30 -13.19 0.66
N VAL A 5 -6.13 -11.90 0.39
CA VAL A 5 -5.42 -11.39 -0.80
C VAL A 5 -4.17 -10.65 -0.33
N ILE A 6 -3.07 -10.87 -1.00
CA ILE A 6 -1.79 -10.21 -0.72
C ILE A 6 -1.40 -9.36 -1.93
N LEU A 7 -1.15 -8.08 -1.70
CA LEU A 7 -0.72 -7.10 -2.70
C LEU A 7 0.64 -6.53 -2.28
N VAL A 8 1.68 -6.87 -3.01
CA VAL A 8 3.06 -6.44 -2.71
C VAL A 8 3.59 -5.60 -3.86
N ASP A 9 3.84 -4.33 -3.61
CA ASP A 9 4.37 -3.35 -4.58
C ASP A 9 3.57 -3.32 -5.90
N VAL A 10 2.24 -3.41 -5.82
CA VAL A 10 1.33 -3.50 -6.97
C VAL A 10 0.49 -2.24 -7.13
N LEU A 11 -0.01 -1.70 -6.02
CA LEU A 11 -1.05 -0.68 -6.08
C LEU A 11 -0.55 0.64 -6.70
N HIS A 12 0.70 1.01 -6.45
CA HIS A 12 1.28 2.22 -7.06
C HIS A 12 1.52 2.10 -8.58
N HIS A 13 1.47 0.88 -9.12
CA HIS A 13 1.52 0.62 -10.56
C HIS A 13 0.13 0.59 -11.23
N CYS A 14 -0.94 0.61 -10.45
CA CYS A 14 -2.30 0.59 -10.98
C CYS A 14 -2.77 2.00 -11.37
N ASP A 15 -3.53 2.11 -12.47
CA ASP A 15 -4.19 3.37 -12.83
C ASP A 15 -5.22 3.79 -11.78
N SER A 16 -5.90 2.81 -11.18
CA SER A 16 -6.81 3.02 -10.05
C SER A 16 -6.48 2.02 -8.92
N PRO A 17 -5.62 2.39 -7.95
CA PRO A 17 -5.36 1.57 -6.79
C PRO A 17 -6.63 1.23 -5.98
N ALA A 18 -7.59 2.15 -5.95
CA ALA A 18 -8.86 1.95 -5.26
C ALA A 18 -9.70 0.82 -5.90
N ASP A 19 -9.73 0.73 -7.22
CA ASP A 19 -10.50 -0.32 -7.90
C ASP A 19 -9.83 -1.69 -7.75
N MET A 20 -8.51 -1.75 -7.79
CA MET A 20 -7.77 -2.97 -7.49
C MET A 20 -8.05 -3.45 -6.07
N LEU A 21 -8.10 -2.52 -5.12
CA LEU A 21 -8.40 -2.85 -3.72
C LEU A 21 -9.84 -3.34 -3.53
N LYS A 22 -10.81 -2.75 -4.24
CA LYS A 22 -12.21 -3.24 -4.27
C LYS A 22 -12.29 -4.67 -4.79
N GLU A 23 -11.55 -4.97 -5.86
CA GLU A 23 -11.53 -6.31 -6.42
C GLU A 23 -10.87 -7.33 -5.48
N ALA A 24 -9.77 -6.95 -4.84
CA ALA A 24 -9.14 -7.75 -3.80
C ALA A 24 -10.13 -8.08 -2.66
N LEU A 25 -10.92 -7.09 -2.23
CA LEU A 25 -11.97 -7.30 -1.23
C LEU A 25 -13.10 -8.19 -1.72
N ARG A 26 -13.48 -8.07 -2.99
CA ARG A 26 -14.56 -8.88 -3.57
C ARG A 26 -14.22 -10.38 -3.54
N VAL A 27 -12.96 -10.71 -3.83
CA VAL A 27 -12.53 -12.11 -3.92
C VAL A 27 -12.06 -12.68 -2.58
N SER A 28 -11.67 -11.83 -1.61
CA SER A 28 -11.25 -12.27 -0.27
C SER A 28 -12.43 -12.48 0.67
N ARG A 29 -12.23 -13.31 1.68
CA ARG A 29 -13.17 -13.45 2.81
C ARG A 29 -13.09 -12.29 3.82
N GLY A 30 -12.39 -11.21 3.48
CA GLY A 30 -12.35 -9.99 4.26
C GLY A 30 -10.97 -9.60 4.81
N LEU A 31 -9.91 -10.37 4.49
CA LEU A 31 -8.54 -10.04 4.84
C LEU A 31 -7.75 -9.63 3.60
N VAL A 32 -7.12 -8.48 3.66
CA VAL A 32 -6.21 -7.99 2.61
C VAL A 32 -4.90 -7.55 3.25
N LEU A 33 -3.79 -8.10 2.77
CA LEU A 33 -2.45 -7.74 3.18
C LEU A 33 -1.83 -6.86 2.09
N ILE A 34 -1.34 -5.69 2.47
CA ILE A 34 -0.71 -4.73 1.55
C ILE A 34 0.71 -4.45 2.03
N LYS A 35 1.66 -4.52 1.11
CA LYS A 35 2.97 -3.88 1.24
C LYS A 35 3.14 -2.98 0.03
N ASP A 36 3.35 -1.68 0.25
CA ASP A 36 3.45 -0.71 -0.84
C ASP A 36 4.26 0.51 -0.41
N HIS A 37 4.38 1.49 -1.30
CA HIS A 37 5.08 2.74 -1.07
C HIS A 37 4.17 3.78 -0.39
N ARG A 38 4.79 4.70 0.34
CA ARG A 38 4.12 5.88 0.89
C ARG A 38 5.00 7.12 0.81
N LEU A 39 4.36 8.28 0.75
CA LEU A 39 5.03 9.57 0.82
C LEU A 39 5.17 9.97 2.30
N GLY A 40 6.26 9.58 2.93
CA GLY A 40 6.47 9.80 4.37
C GLY A 40 7.18 11.10 4.73
N TYR A 41 7.80 11.78 3.75
CA TYR A 41 8.51 13.04 3.96
C TYR A 41 8.60 13.86 2.65
N PRO A 42 8.92 15.16 2.72
CA PRO A 42 9.13 15.98 1.52
C PRO A 42 10.24 15.41 0.62
N GLY A 43 9.97 15.27 -0.68
CA GLY A 43 10.91 14.67 -1.64
C GLY A 43 10.82 13.14 -1.77
N ALA A 44 10.05 12.45 -0.92
CA ALA A 44 9.85 11.00 -1.01
C ALA A 44 9.32 10.57 -2.38
N GLY A 45 8.40 11.33 -2.97
CA GLY A 45 7.85 11.04 -4.30
C GLY A 45 8.90 11.04 -5.40
N THR A 46 9.82 12.00 -5.39
CA THR A 46 10.92 12.07 -6.35
C THR A 46 11.86 10.87 -6.18
N LEU A 47 12.18 10.53 -4.95
CA LEU A 47 13.05 9.39 -4.66
C LEU A 47 12.40 8.07 -5.08
N LEU A 48 11.12 7.85 -4.76
CA LEU A 48 10.38 6.66 -5.18
C LEU A 48 10.29 6.56 -6.71
N ALA A 49 10.01 7.67 -7.40
CA ALA A 49 9.99 7.70 -8.86
C ALA A 49 11.34 7.32 -9.48
N ALA A 50 12.44 7.81 -8.90
CA ALA A 50 13.79 7.45 -9.34
C ALA A 50 14.09 5.98 -9.10
N MET A 51 13.71 5.43 -7.94
CA MET A 51 13.89 4.01 -7.61
C MET A 51 13.10 3.12 -8.56
N ASP A 52 11.84 3.44 -8.83
CA ASP A 52 10.99 2.70 -9.76
C ASP A 52 11.53 2.78 -11.19
N TRP A 53 11.99 3.95 -11.61
CA TRP A 53 12.59 4.12 -12.93
C TRP A 53 13.83 3.25 -13.11
N VAL A 54 14.73 3.25 -12.13
CA VAL A 54 15.95 2.42 -12.16
C VAL A 54 15.60 0.93 -12.16
N GLY A 55 14.67 0.50 -11.29
CA GLY A 55 14.29 -0.90 -11.15
C GLY A 55 13.52 -1.46 -12.33
N ASN A 56 12.70 -0.65 -12.98
CA ASN A 56 11.78 -1.11 -14.04
C ASN A 56 12.23 -0.77 -15.47
N ARG A 57 13.21 0.13 -15.63
CA ARG A 57 13.72 0.53 -16.95
C ARG A 57 14.08 -0.63 -17.88
N PRO A 58 14.75 -1.71 -17.42
CA PRO A 58 15.09 -2.84 -18.28
C PRO A 58 13.89 -3.64 -18.74
N HIS A 59 12.73 -3.51 -18.09
CA HIS A 59 11.55 -4.34 -18.30
C HIS A 59 10.45 -3.65 -19.10
N GLY A 60 10.62 -2.38 -19.49
CA GLY A 60 9.63 -1.62 -20.26
C GLY A 60 8.28 -1.43 -19.57
N VAL A 61 8.26 -1.44 -18.25
CA VAL A 61 7.05 -1.29 -17.43
C VAL A 61 6.58 0.16 -17.46
N VAL A 62 5.27 0.37 -17.67
CA VAL A 62 4.64 1.69 -17.53
C VAL A 62 4.56 2.04 -16.05
N LEU A 63 5.03 3.23 -15.69
CA LEU A 63 5.09 3.73 -14.32
C LEU A 63 4.16 4.93 -14.15
N PRO A 64 2.93 4.73 -13.62
CA PRO A 64 2.00 5.84 -13.39
C PRO A 64 2.40 6.71 -12.20
N TYR A 65 3.37 6.27 -11.38
CA TYR A 65 3.88 7.01 -10.20
C TYR A 65 2.79 7.41 -9.19
N ASN A 66 1.81 6.53 -8.95
CA ASN A 66 0.71 6.74 -8.02
C ASN A 66 1.15 6.50 -6.56
N TYR A 67 1.90 7.46 -6.00
CA TYR A 67 2.31 7.39 -4.61
C TYR A 67 1.37 8.22 -3.74
N TRP A 68 0.93 7.62 -2.63
CA TRP A 68 0.02 8.24 -1.70
C TRP A 68 0.67 8.50 -0.35
N HIS A 69 0.25 9.57 0.32
CA HIS A 69 0.52 9.79 1.73
C HIS A 69 -0.25 8.78 2.59
N GLU A 70 0.24 8.50 3.80
CA GLU A 70 -0.44 7.62 4.75
C GLU A 70 -1.90 8.04 4.98
N ARG A 71 -2.14 9.35 5.06
CA ARG A 71 -3.49 9.90 5.22
C ARG A 71 -4.43 9.52 4.06
N GLN A 72 -3.92 9.50 2.83
CA GLN A 72 -4.70 9.10 1.65
C GLN A 72 -5.00 7.61 1.67
N TRP A 73 -4.02 6.78 2.04
CA TRP A 73 -4.23 5.35 2.25
C TRP A 73 -5.32 5.09 3.26
N ARG A 74 -5.25 5.72 4.44
CA ARG A 74 -6.24 5.54 5.51
C ARG A 74 -7.62 6.02 5.11
N ALA A 75 -7.73 7.12 4.37
CA ALA A 75 -9.01 7.64 3.88
C ALA A 75 -9.67 6.65 2.91
N VAL A 76 -8.91 6.04 2.00
CA VAL A 76 -9.42 5.03 1.07
C VAL A 76 -9.86 3.76 1.81
N TRP A 77 -9.07 3.28 2.76
CA TRP A 77 -9.46 2.12 3.59
C TRP A 77 -10.76 2.38 4.34
N GLN A 78 -10.87 3.54 4.98
CA GLN A 78 -12.10 3.92 5.70
C GLN A 78 -13.31 4.00 4.78
N ALA A 79 -13.17 4.62 3.61
CA ALA A 79 -14.23 4.72 2.61
C ALA A 79 -14.71 3.33 2.11
N MET A 80 -13.84 2.34 2.13
CA MET A 80 -14.16 0.95 1.76
C MET A 80 -14.65 0.09 2.93
N GLY A 81 -14.82 0.66 4.11
CA GLY A 81 -15.18 -0.09 5.31
C GLY A 81 -14.07 -1.06 5.76
N LEU A 82 -12.82 -0.66 5.59
CA LEU A 82 -11.65 -1.40 6.04
C LEU A 82 -11.02 -0.73 7.24
N ARG A 83 -10.47 -1.54 8.14
CA ARG A 83 -9.62 -1.06 9.24
C ARG A 83 -8.29 -1.80 9.25
N PRO A 84 -7.17 -1.12 9.54
CA PRO A 84 -5.90 -1.78 9.76
C PRO A 84 -5.93 -2.49 11.13
N ILE A 85 -5.64 -3.78 11.12
CA ILE A 85 -5.40 -4.57 12.34
C ILE A 85 -3.92 -4.66 12.68
N HIS A 86 -3.06 -4.51 11.66
CA HIS A 86 -1.62 -4.33 11.82
C HIS A 86 -1.13 -3.28 10.82
N TYR A 87 -0.19 -2.46 11.25
CA TYR A 87 0.47 -1.46 10.40
C TYR A 87 1.94 -1.31 10.80
N ARG A 88 2.82 -1.37 9.83
CA ARG A 88 4.26 -1.11 10.01
C ARG A 88 4.78 -0.21 8.89
N SER A 89 5.57 0.78 9.28
CA SER A 89 6.20 1.74 8.35
C SER A 89 7.72 1.65 8.31
N ARG A 90 8.30 0.78 9.13
CA ARG A 90 9.73 0.44 9.10
C ARG A 90 9.83 -1.06 8.90
N LEU A 91 10.25 -1.48 7.72
CA LEU A 91 10.22 -2.88 7.32
C LEU A 91 11.59 -3.57 7.39
N GLY A 92 12.68 -2.80 7.56
CA GLY A 92 14.04 -3.35 7.61
C GLY A 92 14.48 -3.99 6.28
N LEU A 93 14.09 -3.38 5.15
CA LEU A 93 14.33 -3.94 3.82
C LEU A 93 15.75 -3.71 3.33
N TYR A 94 16.44 -2.73 3.88
CA TYR A 94 17.75 -2.30 3.40
C TYR A 94 18.83 -2.41 4.47
N PRO A 95 20.05 -2.87 4.10
CA PRO A 95 21.17 -2.89 5.02
C PRO A 95 21.67 -1.48 5.33
N PHE A 96 22.32 -1.32 6.49
CA PHE A 96 23.03 -0.09 6.82
C PHE A 96 24.18 0.16 5.79
N PRO A 97 24.41 1.40 5.32
CA PRO A 97 23.75 2.67 5.69
C PRO A 97 22.49 3.02 4.87
N LEU A 98 22.11 2.22 3.86
CA LEU A 98 20.96 2.46 2.99
C LEU A 98 19.63 2.50 3.76
N SER A 99 19.54 1.76 4.84
CA SER A 99 18.37 1.75 5.73
C SER A 99 18.05 3.14 6.31
N LEU A 100 19.04 4.00 6.51
CA LEU A 100 18.83 5.36 6.99
C LEU A 100 18.04 6.23 6.00
N LEU A 101 18.16 5.94 4.70
CA LEU A 101 17.47 6.67 3.64
C LEU A 101 16.18 5.98 3.20
N PHE A 102 16.20 4.66 3.05
CA PHE A 102 15.14 3.92 2.38
C PHE A 102 14.15 3.23 3.35
N ASP A 103 14.51 2.99 4.62
CA ASP A 103 13.61 2.39 5.60
C ASP A 103 12.80 3.41 6.43
N THR A 104 12.94 4.70 6.13
CA THR A 104 12.33 5.78 6.92
C THR A 104 11.21 6.48 6.17
N GLY A 105 10.09 5.81 5.96
CA GLY A 105 8.88 6.49 5.47
C GLY A 105 8.58 6.34 3.98
N LEU A 106 9.29 5.46 3.26
CA LEU A 106 9.01 5.16 1.84
C LEU A 106 8.11 3.94 1.64
N HIS A 107 8.02 3.08 2.64
CA HIS A 107 7.28 1.82 2.57
C HIS A 107 6.37 1.64 3.78
N PHE A 108 5.34 0.84 3.61
CA PHE A 108 4.52 0.34 4.71
C PHE A 108 4.05 -1.09 4.42
N ALA A 109 3.66 -1.78 5.47
CA ALA A 109 2.89 -3.01 5.40
C ALA A 109 1.67 -2.90 6.31
N ALA A 110 0.53 -3.31 5.82
CA ALA A 110 -0.73 -3.30 6.56
C ALA A 110 -1.49 -4.60 6.37
N ALA A 111 -2.09 -5.08 7.44
CA ALA A 111 -3.14 -6.09 7.38
C ALA A 111 -4.48 -5.38 7.62
N LEU A 112 -5.38 -5.50 6.67
CA LEU A 112 -6.68 -4.83 6.67
C LEU A 112 -7.79 -5.87 6.78
N GLU A 113 -8.78 -5.60 7.62
CA GLU A 113 -10.00 -6.39 7.68
C GLU A 113 -11.24 -5.52 7.46
N ARG A 114 -12.35 -6.15 7.11
CA ARG A 114 -13.64 -5.43 7.04
C ARG A 114 -14.02 -4.94 8.42
N THR A 115 -14.38 -3.68 8.52
CA THR A 115 -14.96 -3.13 9.74
C THR A 115 -16.26 -3.88 10.02
N PRO A 116 -16.46 -4.44 11.21
CA PRO A 116 -17.73 -5.05 11.57
C PRO A 116 -18.85 -4.05 11.32
N ARG A 117 -19.93 -4.49 10.64
CA ARG A 117 -21.15 -3.68 10.62
C ARG A 117 -21.59 -3.53 12.07
N SER A 118 -21.69 -2.29 12.54
CA SER A 118 -22.45 -2.06 13.77
C SER A 118 -23.86 -2.59 13.50
N GLU A 119 -24.23 -3.67 14.17
CA GLU A 119 -25.64 -4.02 14.24
C GLU A 119 -26.32 -2.80 14.82
N SER A 120 -27.05 -2.07 13.98
CA SER A 120 -27.95 -1.04 14.46
C SER A 120 -28.94 -1.79 15.32
N ARG A 121 -28.76 -1.72 16.62
CA ARG A 121 -29.81 -2.07 17.57
C ARG A 121 -31.01 -1.20 17.22
N ALA A 122 -31.95 -1.81 16.52
CA ALA A 122 -33.26 -1.23 16.34
C ALA A 122 -33.93 -1.09 17.70
#